data_65e12c41495dcfa1c1df394c97769f5c
#
_entry.id   65e12c41495dcfa1c1df394c97769f5c
#
_cell.length_a   1.000
_cell.length_b   1.000
_cell.length_c   1.000
_cell.angle_alpha   90.00
_cell.angle_beta   90.00
_cell.angle_gamma   90.00
#
_symmetry.space_group_name_H-M   'P 1'
#
loop_
_entity.id
_entity.type
_entity.pdbx_description
1 polymer ?
#
loop_
_entity_poly.entity_id
_entity_poly.type
_entity_poly.pdbx_seq_one_letter_code
_entity_poly.pdbx_strand_id
1 'polypeptide(L)'
;VDQWDWEKVIERRDRNVAYLEQTVRAIVGAVVETNDALQIAFPSLHTKLDREVFFVTTQELEDRWPDYTPKQREDAICKEHHTVFLMQIGDDLKRSGKPHDGRAPDYDDWSLNGDILMYNPVLDRAFEISSMGIRVDEAAMDYQLHKRGCDDRRELPFHKMLLAGELPLTIGGGIGQSR
;
A
#
# COMPACT_ATOMS: atom_id res chain seq x y z
N VAL A 1 -11.12 -1.80 13.41
CA VAL A 1 -11.16 -0.73 12.41
C VAL A 1 -12.02 -1.22 11.26
N ASP A 2 -13.07 -0.46 10.94
CA ASP A 2 -13.92 -0.78 9.80
C ASP A 2 -13.25 -0.24 8.54
N GLN A 3 -13.30 -1.03 7.47
CA GLN A 3 -12.71 -0.69 6.17
C GLN A 3 -13.73 -0.91 5.06
N TRP A 4 -13.61 -0.16 3.99
CA TRP A 4 -14.19 -0.48 2.70
C TRP A 4 -13.18 -1.32 1.93
N ASP A 5 -13.32 -2.62 2.02
CA ASP A 5 -12.50 -3.54 1.27
C ASP A 5 -13.01 -3.66 -0.17
N TRP A 6 -12.08 -3.71 -1.10
CA TRP A 6 -12.37 -3.85 -2.51
C TRP A 6 -11.38 -4.80 -3.18
N GLU A 7 -11.84 -5.46 -4.22
CA GLU A 7 -11.04 -6.38 -5.03
C GLU A 7 -11.47 -6.26 -6.48
N LYS A 8 -10.51 -6.19 -7.40
CA LYS A 8 -10.72 -6.08 -8.85
C LYS A 8 -9.92 -7.13 -9.58
N VAL A 9 -10.57 -7.91 -10.46
CA VAL A 9 -9.89 -8.84 -11.35
C VAL A 9 -9.09 -8.06 -12.39
N ILE A 10 -7.85 -8.51 -12.63
CA ILE A 10 -6.91 -7.92 -13.57
C ILE A 10 -6.32 -8.99 -14.49
N GLU A 11 -5.71 -8.57 -15.58
CA GLU A 11 -4.96 -9.47 -16.46
C GLU A 11 -3.48 -9.53 -16.07
N ARG A 12 -2.76 -10.56 -16.53
CA ARG A 12 -1.32 -10.71 -16.26
C ARG A 12 -0.50 -9.50 -16.74
N ARG A 13 -0.91 -8.87 -17.85
CA ARG A 13 -0.27 -7.65 -18.36
C ARG A 13 -0.41 -6.43 -17.44
N ASP A 14 -1.41 -6.42 -16.56
CA ASP A 14 -1.68 -5.33 -15.63
C ASP A 14 -0.85 -5.45 -14.34
N ARG A 15 -0.13 -6.57 -14.15
CA ARG A 15 0.78 -6.76 -13.03
C ARG A 15 2.07 -5.95 -13.20
N ASN A 16 1.98 -4.65 -13.00
CA ASN A 16 3.13 -3.74 -13.10
C ASN A 16 2.90 -2.47 -12.26
N VAL A 17 3.99 -1.74 -12.01
CA VAL A 17 3.98 -0.51 -11.21
C VAL A 17 3.08 0.56 -11.83
N ALA A 18 3.07 0.71 -13.16
CA ALA A 18 2.27 1.74 -13.82
C ALA A 18 0.76 1.55 -13.59
N TYR A 19 0.28 0.31 -13.61
CA TYR A 19 -1.11 -0.01 -13.30
C TYR A 19 -1.44 0.23 -11.81
N LEU A 20 -0.53 -0.15 -10.92
CA LEU A 20 -0.66 0.15 -9.49
C LEU A 20 -0.76 1.66 -9.24
N GLU A 21 0.15 2.44 -9.81
CA GLU A 21 0.13 3.91 -9.69
C GLU A 21 -1.15 4.54 -10.24
N GLN A 22 -1.63 4.08 -11.40
CA GLN A 22 -2.89 4.55 -11.96
C GLN A 22 -4.07 4.30 -11.00
N THR A 23 -4.11 3.13 -10.37
CA THR A 23 -5.16 2.76 -9.41
C THR A 23 -5.07 3.62 -8.15
N VAL A 24 -3.87 3.86 -7.64
CA VAL A 24 -3.64 4.75 -6.48
C VAL A 24 -4.11 6.17 -6.77
N ARG A 25 -3.76 6.74 -7.94
CA ARG A 25 -4.21 8.10 -8.33
C ARG A 25 -5.73 8.18 -8.42
N ALA A 26 -6.40 7.13 -8.89
CA ALA A 26 -7.86 7.09 -8.95
C ALA A 26 -8.49 7.09 -7.55
N ILE A 27 -7.94 6.30 -6.61
CA ILE A 27 -8.43 6.26 -5.22
C ILE A 27 -8.20 7.59 -4.52
N VAL A 28 -7.00 8.16 -4.61
CA VAL A 28 -6.70 9.49 -4.03
C VAL A 28 -7.61 10.55 -4.63
N GLY A 29 -7.84 10.51 -5.95
CA GLY A 29 -8.80 11.40 -6.63
C GLY A 29 -10.19 11.32 -6.01
N ALA A 30 -10.73 10.12 -5.81
CA ALA A 30 -12.04 9.93 -5.19
C ALA A 30 -12.10 10.43 -3.74
N VAL A 31 -11.03 10.23 -2.94
CA VAL A 31 -10.94 10.75 -1.57
C VAL A 31 -10.96 12.28 -1.56
N VAL A 32 -10.18 12.92 -2.43
CA VAL A 32 -10.13 14.39 -2.56
C VAL A 32 -11.48 14.94 -3.00
N GLU A 33 -12.13 14.36 -4.00
CA GLU A 33 -13.45 14.77 -4.47
C GLU A 33 -14.53 14.63 -3.39
N THR A 34 -14.45 13.59 -2.58
CA THR A 34 -15.33 13.39 -1.43
C THR A 34 -15.12 14.48 -0.39
N ASN A 35 -13.85 14.81 -0.07
CA ASN A 35 -13.52 15.91 0.85
C ASN A 35 -14.05 17.25 0.34
N ASP A 36 -13.88 17.56 -0.95
CA ASP A 36 -14.37 18.80 -1.55
C ASP A 36 -15.91 18.90 -1.49
N ALA A 37 -16.61 17.80 -1.78
CA ALA A 37 -18.07 17.73 -1.66
C ALA A 37 -18.54 17.95 -0.20
N LEU A 38 -17.83 17.38 0.77
CA LEU A 38 -18.13 17.57 2.19
C LEU A 38 -17.91 19.02 2.63
N GLN A 39 -16.89 19.71 2.13
CA GLN A 39 -16.66 21.12 2.45
C GLN A 39 -17.75 22.03 1.86
N ILE A 40 -18.30 21.70 0.70
CA ILE A 40 -19.46 22.41 0.13
C ILE A 40 -20.69 22.24 1.05
N ALA A 41 -20.95 21.00 1.51
CA ALA A 41 -22.07 20.69 2.38
C ALA A 41 -21.89 21.24 3.81
N PHE A 42 -20.65 21.29 4.29
CA PHE A 42 -20.26 21.68 5.65
C PHE A 42 -19.12 22.71 5.61
N PRO A 43 -19.41 24.03 5.37
CA PRO A 43 -18.39 25.06 5.18
C PRO A 43 -17.46 25.30 6.38
N SER A 44 -17.77 24.74 7.55
CA SER A 44 -16.88 24.78 8.72
C SER A 44 -15.72 23.79 8.65
N LEU A 45 -15.75 22.84 7.71
CA LEU A 45 -14.62 21.95 7.44
C LEU A 45 -13.58 22.68 6.59
N HIS A 46 -12.33 22.63 7.01
CA HIS A 46 -11.23 23.33 6.34
C HIS A 46 -10.06 22.40 6.00
N THR A 47 -10.35 21.09 5.85
CA THR A 47 -9.34 20.11 5.51
C THR A 47 -8.93 20.25 4.04
N LYS A 48 -7.65 20.51 3.79
CA LYS A 48 -7.09 20.52 2.44
C LYS A 48 -6.32 19.23 2.20
N LEU A 49 -6.71 18.47 1.19
CA LEU A 49 -6.01 17.27 0.72
C LEU A 49 -5.30 17.56 -0.59
N ASP A 50 -4.11 17.02 -0.76
CA ASP A 50 -3.36 17.16 -1.99
C ASP A 50 -3.68 15.97 -2.92
N ARG A 51 -4.06 16.28 -4.16
CA ARG A 51 -4.38 15.29 -5.20
C ARG A 51 -3.13 14.68 -5.83
N GLU A 52 -2.03 15.41 -5.81
CA GLU A 52 -0.78 14.93 -6.39
C GLU A 52 -0.14 13.89 -5.46
N VAL A 53 0.10 12.70 -5.99
CA VAL A 53 0.69 11.59 -5.24
C VAL A 53 2.18 11.50 -5.52
N PHE A 54 2.97 11.58 -4.48
CA PHE A 54 4.40 11.28 -4.52
C PHE A 54 4.63 9.79 -4.31
N PHE A 55 5.24 9.12 -5.27
CA PHE A 55 5.56 7.69 -5.21
C PHE A 55 7.01 7.51 -4.74
N VAL A 56 7.21 6.66 -3.74
CA VAL A 56 8.52 6.38 -3.17
C VAL A 56 8.56 4.94 -2.65
N THR A 57 9.69 4.27 -2.80
CA THR A 57 9.89 2.93 -2.25
C THR A 57 10.40 3.00 -0.81
N THR A 58 10.15 1.94 -0.05
CA THR A 58 10.70 1.77 1.30
C THR A 58 12.23 1.81 1.32
N GLN A 59 12.89 1.30 0.25
CA GLN A 59 14.33 1.35 0.11
C GLN A 59 14.86 2.77 -0.09
N GLU A 60 14.20 3.59 -0.94
CA GLU A 60 14.59 4.99 -1.12
C GLU A 60 14.46 5.80 0.19
N LEU A 61 13.46 5.49 1.02
CA LEU A 61 13.34 6.12 2.34
C LEU A 61 14.46 5.67 3.30
N GLU A 62 14.86 4.40 3.27
CA GLU A 62 15.99 3.92 4.06
C GLU A 62 17.29 4.59 3.61
N ASP A 63 17.53 4.69 2.30
CA ASP A 63 18.73 5.30 1.73
C ASP A 63 18.81 6.80 2.07
N ARG A 64 17.68 7.48 2.09
CA ARG A 64 17.58 8.92 2.41
C ARG A 64 17.75 9.21 3.89
N TRP A 65 17.14 8.40 4.75
CA TRP A 65 17.16 8.56 6.21
C TRP A 65 17.52 7.25 6.91
N PRO A 66 18.79 6.82 6.79
CA PRO A 66 19.21 5.50 7.28
C PRO A 66 19.05 5.31 8.78
N ASP A 67 19.14 6.38 9.55
CA ASP A 67 19.12 6.34 11.02
C ASP A 67 17.69 6.58 11.60
N TYR A 68 16.70 6.88 10.72
CA TYR A 68 15.31 7.02 11.15
C TYR A 68 14.63 5.66 11.27
N THR A 69 13.71 5.56 12.21
CA THR A 69 12.75 4.45 12.25
C THR A 69 11.81 4.51 11.05
N PRO A 70 11.15 3.41 10.66
CA PRO A 70 10.16 3.41 9.59
C PRO A 70 9.11 4.52 9.72
N LYS A 71 8.52 4.70 10.90
CA LYS A 71 7.52 5.75 11.15
C LYS A 71 8.08 7.17 11.05
N GLN A 72 9.32 7.40 11.46
CA GLN A 72 9.98 8.70 11.27
C GLN A 72 10.23 8.99 9.78
N ARG A 73 10.52 7.97 8.97
CA ARG A 73 10.65 8.10 7.51
C ARG A 73 9.33 8.47 6.86
N GLU A 74 8.23 7.81 7.26
CA GLU A 74 6.88 8.13 6.80
C GLU A 74 6.48 9.56 7.18
N ASP A 75 6.69 9.97 8.43
CA ASP A 75 6.39 11.31 8.90
C ASP A 75 7.17 12.36 8.11
N ALA A 76 8.46 12.12 7.88
CA ALA A 76 9.33 13.06 7.15
C ALA A 76 8.89 13.22 5.69
N ILE A 77 8.63 12.12 4.96
CA ILE A 77 8.24 12.20 3.55
C ILE A 77 6.83 12.79 3.39
N CYS A 78 5.89 12.47 4.27
CA CYS A 78 4.55 13.04 4.22
C CYS A 78 4.54 14.54 4.58
N LYS A 79 5.45 14.99 5.41
CA LYS A 79 5.60 16.42 5.71
C LYS A 79 6.08 17.22 4.50
N GLU A 80 6.86 16.60 3.61
CA GLU A 80 7.36 17.23 2.38
C GLU A 80 6.34 17.19 1.24
N HIS A 81 5.63 16.07 1.06
CA HIS A 81 4.81 15.81 -0.13
C HIS A 81 3.30 15.68 0.15
N HIS A 82 2.88 15.74 1.41
CA HIS A 82 1.50 15.68 1.89
C HIS A 82 0.73 14.41 1.52
N THR A 83 0.71 13.98 0.27
CA THR A 83 0.10 12.72 -0.18
C THR A 83 1.18 11.84 -0.80
N VAL A 84 1.41 10.69 -0.19
CA VAL A 84 2.49 9.76 -0.53
C VAL A 84 1.93 8.37 -0.76
N PHE A 85 2.41 7.66 -1.77
CA PHE A 85 2.25 6.22 -1.86
C PHE A 85 3.59 5.55 -1.58
N LEU A 86 3.69 4.92 -0.43
CA LEU A 86 4.88 4.21 0.02
C LEU A 86 4.85 2.78 -0.52
N MET A 87 5.74 2.47 -1.46
CA MET A 87 5.76 1.22 -2.21
C MET A 87 6.73 0.19 -1.66
N GLN A 88 6.50 -1.07 -2.04
CA GLN A 88 7.39 -2.21 -1.82
C GLN A 88 7.61 -2.49 -0.34
N ILE A 89 6.49 -2.70 0.37
CA ILE A 89 6.48 -3.07 1.77
C ILE A 89 6.44 -4.59 1.90
N GLY A 90 7.30 -5.15 2.73
CA GLY A 90 7.29 -6.59 3.07
C GLY A 90 8.65 -7.26 2.93
N ASP A 91 9.46 -6.93 1.94
CA ASP A 91 10.80 -7.50 1.81
C ASP A 91 11.83 -6.79 2.68
N ASP A 92 12.97 -7.44 2.90
CA ASP A 92 14.05 -6.90 3.72
C ASP A 92 14.79 -5.79 2.99
N LEU A 93 14.99 -4.67 3.67
CA LEU A 93 15.77 -3.53 3.18
C LEU A 93 17.28 -3.85 3.21
N LYS A 94 18.00 -3.28 2.27
CA LYS A 94 19.42 -3.62 2.03
C LYS A 94 20.35 -3.29 3.18
N ARG A 95 20.13 -2.17 3.88
CA ARG A 95 20.99 -1.70 4.95
C ARG A 95 20.65 -2.33 6.28
N SER A 96 19.38 -2.29 6.66
CA SER A 96 18.91 -2.80 7.96
C SER A 96 18.76 -4.32 7.98
N GLY A 97 18.59 -4.96 6.82
CA GLY A 97 18.28 -6.39 6.72
C GLY A 97 16.92 -6.75 7.34
N LYS A 98 16.02 -5.76 7.44
CA LYS A 98 14.66 -5.91 7.99
C LYS A 98 13.66 -5.20 7.08
N PRO A 99 12.40 -5.65 7.04
CA PRO A 99 11.37 -4.94 6.29
C PRO A 99 11.07 -3.56 6.92
N HIS A 100 10.58 -2.64 6.10
CA HIS A 100 10.08 -1.35 6.57
C HIS A 100 8.89 -1.54 7.52
N ASP A 101 7.95 -2.38 7.13
CA ASP A 101 6.82 -2.82 7.94
C ASP A 101 6.47 -4.28 7.60
N GLY A 102 5.68 -4.94 8.47
CA GLY A 102 5.24 -6.30 8.26
C GLY A 102 4.17 -6.41 7.17
N ARG A 103 4.30 -7.40 6.30
CA ARG A 103 3.26 -7.81 5.33
C ARG A 103 3.12 -9.32 5.33
N ALA A 104 1.87 -9.80 5.25
CA ALA A 104 1.60 -11.20 5.06
C ALA A 104 2.25 -11.70 3.76
N PRO A 105 2.86 -12.90 3.75
CA PRO A 105 3.54 -13.40 2.57
C PRO A 105 2.60 -13.95 1.49
N ASP A 106 1.33 -14.06 1.80
CA ASP A 106 0.31 -14.74 1.01
C ASP A 106 -0.87 -13.82 0.62
N TYR A 107 -0.63 -12.51 0.61
CA TYR A 107 -1.66 -11.52 0.28
C TYR A 107 -1.24 -10.62 -0.88
N ASP A 108 -0.50 -9.55 -0.62
CA ASP A 108 0.03 -8.66 -1.66
C ASP A 108 1.41 -9.12 -2.16
N ASP A 109 1.65 -8.94 -3.46
CA ASP A 109 3.00 -9.00 -4.02
C ASP A 109 3.82 -7.83 -3.45
N TRP A 110 4.89 -8.13 -2.70
CA TRP A 110 5.70 -7.12 -2.03
C TRP A 110 6.41 -6.16 -2.99
N SER A 111 6.56 -6.52 -4.25
CA SER A 111 7.09 -5.64 -5.28
C SER A 111 6.03 -4.70 -5.88
N LEU A 112 4.75 -4.99 -5.68
CA LEU A 112 3.59 -4.34 -6.30
C LEU A 112 2.51 -3.93 -5.29
N ASN A 113 2.92 -3.54 -4.08
CA ASN A 113 2.03 -3.09 -3.00
C ASN A 113 2.47 -1.75 -2.45
N GLY A 114 1.68 -1.21 -1.55
CA GLY A 114 2.03 -0.04 -0.77
C GLY A 114 0.88 0.51 0.05
N ASP A 115 1.19 1.61 0.75
CA ASP A 115 0.25 2.32 1.60
C ASP A 115 0.05 3.75 1.09
N ILE A 116 -1.20 4.19 1.01
CA ILE A 116 -1.54 5.60 0.80
C ILE A 116 -1.43 6.30 2.15
N LEU A 117 -0.49 7.20 2.26
CA LEU A 117 -0.23 8.02 3.42
C LEU A 117 -0.60 9.47 3.12
N MET A 118 -1.30 10.12 4.04
CA MET A 118 -1.56 11.56 3.96
C MET A 118 -1.03 12.26 5.20
N TYR A 119 -0.49 13.46 5.04
CA TYR A 119 -0.04 14.28 6.16
C TYR A 119 -1.23 14.77 6.97
N ASN A 120 -1.22 14.48 8.26
CA ASN A 120 -2.22 14.99 9.21
C ASN A 120 -1.64 16.19 9.95
N PRO A 121 -2.06 17.43 9.66
CA PRO A 121 -1.49 18.63 10.28
C PRO A 121 -1.87 18.78 11.75
N VAL A 122 -2.94 18.13 12.22
CA VAL A 122 -3.35 18.19 13.63
C VAL A 122 -2.42 17.30 14.50
N LEU A 123 -2.03 16.16 13.96
CA LEU A 123 -1.15 15.21 14.64
C LEU A 123 0.33 15.42 14.32
N ASP A 124 0.65 16.28 13.35
CA ASP A 124 1.99 16.53 12.78
C ASP A 124 2.71 15.23 12.39
N ARG A 125 1.99 14.34 11.66
CA ARG A 125 2.51 13.03 11.23
C ARG A 125 1.83 12.47 10.00
N ALA A 126 2.43 11.42 9.43
CA ALA A 126 1.80 10.59 8.44
C ALA A 126 0.59 9.85 9.01
N PHE A 127 -0.44 9.72 8.18
CA PHE A 127 -1.67 9.02 8.49
C PHE A 127 -2.01 8.07 7.36
N GLU A 128 -2.01 6.77 7.64
CA GLU A 128 -2.34 5.75 6.66
C GLU A 128 -3.84 5.76 6.36
N ILE A 129 -4.18 5.96 5.10
CA ILE A 129 -5.56 5.97 4.61
C ILE A 129 -5.96 4.61 4.09
N SER A 130 -5.06 3.94 3.37
CA SER A 130 -5.32 2.67 2.70
C SER A 130 -4.04 1.87 2.57
N SER A 131 -4.16 0.56 2.80
CA SER A 131 -3.17 -0.43 2.38
C SER A 131 -3.71 -1.18 1.18
N MET A 132 -2.92 -1.35 0.11
CA MET A 132 -3.36 -1.97 -1.12
C MET A 132 -2.21 -2.56 -1.93
N GLY A 133 -2.54 -3.43 -2.87
CA GLY A 133 -1.54 -4.00 -3.76
C GLY A 133 -2.13 -4.90 -4.84
N ILE A 134 -1.32 -5.18 -5.85
CA ILE A 134 -1.57 -6.31 -6.74
C ILE A 134 -1.30 -7.56 -5.93
N ARG A 135 -2.27 -8.47 -5.89
CA ARG A 135 -2.17 -9.68 -5.09
C ARG A 135 -1.08 -10.62 -5.63
N VAL A 136 -0.57 -11.48 -4.78
CA VAL A 136 0.42 -12.48 -5.18
C VAL A 136 -0.08 -13.29 -6.38
N ASP A 137 0.83 -13.57 -7.31
CA ASP A 137 0.69 -14.66 -8.27
C ASP A 137 1.47 -15.89 -7.78
N GLU A 138 1.55 -16.91 -8.61
CA GLU A 138 2.21 -18.16 -8.28
C GLU A 138 3.68 -17.96 -7.86
N ALA A 139 4.39 -17.09 -8.59
CA ALA A 139 5.81 -16.83 -8.36
C ALA A 139 6.06 -15.98 -7.11
N ALA A 140 5.26 -14.91 -6.93
CA ALA A 140 5.35 -14.04 -5.77
C ALA A 140 5.02 -14.80 -4.49
N MET A 141 3.94 -15.60 -4.50
CA MET A 141 3.57 -16.43 -3.36
C MET A 141 4.67 -17.43 -3.01
N ASP A 142 5.21 -18.12 -4.00
CA ASP A 142 6.30 -19.10 -3.82
C ASP A 142 7.50 -18.45 -3.12
N TYR A 143 7.96 -17.33 -3.64
CA TYR A 143 9.09 -16.56 -3.08
C TYR A 143 8.80 -16.10 -1.65
N GLN A 144 7.65 -15.47 -1.44
CA GLN A 144 7.33 -14.81 -0.17
C GLN A 144 7.08 -15.80 0.96
N LEU A 145 6.40 -16.93 0.70
CA LEU A 145 6.23 -17.98 1.68
C LEU A 145 7.58 -18.56 2.12
N HIS A 146 8.45 -18.86 1.16
CA HIS A 146 9.79 -19.36 1.46
C HIS A 146 10.61 -18.34 2.26
N LYS A 147 10.61 -17.10 1.84
CA LYS A 147 11.32 -15.98 2.51
C LYS A 147 10.91 -15.82 3.98
N ARG A 148 9.64 -16.07 4.31
CA ARG A 148 9.10 -15.97 5.67
C ARG A 148 9.05 -17.29 6.44
N GLY A 149 9.54 -18.39 5.86
CA GLY A 149 9.51 -19.72 6.49
C GLY A 149 8.10 -20.24 6.74
N CYS A 150 7.17 -19.90 5.84
CA CYS A 150 5.76 -20.29 5.90
C CYS A 150 5.39 -21.31 4.80
N ASP A 151 6.33 -22.15 4.38
CA ASP A 151 6.16 -23.11 3.29
C ASP A 151 5.03 -24.13 3.57
N ASP A 152 4.73 -24.41 4.83
CA ASP A 152 3.62 -25.24 5.26
C ASP A 152 2.24 -24.73 4.77
N ARG A 153 2.09 -23.43 4.56
CA ARG A 153 0.85 -22.84 4.06
C ARG A 153 0.50 -23.24 2.64
N ARG A 154 1.45 -23.73 1.84
CA ARG A 154 1.22 -24.26 0.48
C ARG A 154 0.16 -25.38 0.46
N GLU A 155 -0.01 -26.09 1.57
CA GLU A 155 -0.98 -27.17 1.72
C GLU A 155 -2.42 -26.68 1.98
N LEU A 156 -2.61 -25.40 2.28
CA LEU A 156 -3.94 -24.82 2.49
C LEU A 156 -4.73 -24.70 1.18
N PRO A 157 -6.07 -24.81 1.20
CA PRO A 157 -6.89 -24.83 -0.03
C PRO A 157 -6.67 -23.63 -0.95
N PHE A 158 -6.69 -22.41 -0.43
CA PHE A 158 -6.46 -21.19 -1.19
C PHE A 158 -5.08 -21.18 -1.87
N HIS A 159 -4.03 -21.52 -1.12
CA HIS A 159 -2.66 -21.51 -1.63
C HIS A 159 -2.46 -22.54 -2.74
N LYS A 160 -3.05 -23.74 -2.59
CA LYS A 160 -3.02 -24.78 -3.64
C LYS A 160 -3.66 -24.30 -4.94
N MET A 161 -4.85 -23.71 -4.85
CA MET A 161 -5.56 -23.21 -6.02
C MET A 161 -4.78 -22.06 -6.71
N LEU A 162 -4.20 -21.14 -5.91
CA LEU A 162 -3.40 -20.06 -6.46
C LEU A 162 -2.14 -20.57 -7.15
N LEU A 163 -1.38 -21.45 -6.49
CA LEU A 163 -0.17 -22.02 -7.04
C LEU A 163 -0.43 -22.92 -8.28
N ALA A 164 -1.63 -23.49 -8.39
CA ALA A 164 -2.08 -24.22 -9.59
C ALA A 164 -2.58 -23.30 -10.71
N GLY A 165 -2.64 -21.98 -10.51
CA GLY A 165 -3.14 -21.03 -11.49
C GLY A 165 -4.66 -21.10 -11.71
N GLU A 166 -5.40 -21.61 -10.75
CA GLU A 166 -6.87 -21.79 -10.83
C GLU A 166 -7.64 -20.52 -10.39
N LEU A 167 -6.96 -19.55 -9.74
CA LEU A 167 -7.58 -18.32 -9.28
C LEU A 167 -7.28 -17.15 -10.22
N PRO A 168 -8.20 -16.17 -10.32
CA PRO A 168 -7.95 -14.97 -11.09
C PRO A 168 -6.85 -14.12 -10.43
N LEU A 169 -6.12 -13.37 -11.25
CA LEU A 169 -5.22 -12.33 -10.75
C LEU A 169 -6.03 -11.11 -10.34
N THR A 170 -5.64 -10.48 -9.26
CA THR A 170 -6.40 -9.36 -8.70
C THR A 170 -5.50 -8.24 -8.17
N ILE A 171 -6.09 -7.05 -8.04
CA ILE A 171 -5.59 -5.91 -7.26
C ILE A 171 -6.67 -5.55 -6.26
N GLY A 172 -6.29 -5.23 -5.04
CA GLY A 172 -7.26 -4.87 -4.02
C GLY A 172 -6.66 -4.13 -2.84
N GLY A 173 -7.50 -3.77 -1.89
CA GLY A 173 -7.08 -3.05 -0.70
C GLY A 173 -8.24 -2.72 0.23
N GLY A 174 -7.90 -2.06 1.32
CA GLY A 174 -8.87 -1.56 2.28
C GLY A 174 -8.70 -0.07 2.54
N ILE A 175 -9.79 0.68 2.50
CA ILE A 175 -9.84 2.10 2.86
C ILE A 175 -10.47 2.23 4.24
N GLY A 176 -9.76 2.83 5.20
CA GLY A 176 -10.27 3.01 6.55
C GLY A 176 -11.48 3.95 6.60
N GLN A 177 -12.61 3.48 7.13
CA GLN A 177 -13.87 4.27 7.18
C GLN A 177 -13.80 5.45 8.15
N SER A 178 -12.98 5.36 9.18
CA SER A 178 -12.86 6.38 10.24
C SER A 178 -11.55 7.18 10.15
N ARG A 179 -10.97 7.24 8.98
CA ARG A 179 -9.71 7.96 8.71
C ARG A 179 -9.89 9.11 7.75
#